data_a90f91c8c0ce5e6861c5869e1453699f
#
_entry.id   a90f91c8c0ce5e6861c5869e1453699f
#
_cell.length_a   1.000
_cell.length_b   1.000
_cell.length_c   1.000
_cell.angle_alpha   90.00
_cell.angle_beta   90.00
_cell.angle_gamma   90.00
#
_symmetry.space_group_name_H-M   'P 1'
#
loop_
_entity.id
_entity.type
_entity.pdbx_description
1 polymer ?
#
loop_
_entity_poly.entity_id
_entity_poly.type
_entity_poly.pdbx_seq_one_letter_code
_entity_poly.pdbx_strand_id
1 'polypeptide(L)'
;MTTAIVPRVSGGEKEHGHLEEFRTDPIGLMQRTRDECGDVGWFQLADKHIILLSGGSANEFFFRSADEDLDQAEAYPFMTPIFGKGVVFDASPERRKEMLHNSALRGEHMKGHATTIEREVHRMVENWGDEGEIDLLDFFAELTIYTSTSCLIGTKFRNQLDSRFANFYHELERGTDPLCYVDPNLPIESFRKRDEARKGLVALVQEIMNQRIANPPADKSDRDMLDVLVSIKDEEGNARFSADEITGMFISLMFAGHHTSSGTSAWTLIELLRHPDVYTEVIKELDELYADGQSVSFHALRQIPRLENVLKETLRLHPPLIILMRVAKGEFEVEGFPIHEGDFVAASPAISNRIPEDFPNPDDFVPERYDEPRQEDLLNRWTWIPFGAGRHRCVGAAFATMQIKAIFSVLLRQYEFEMAQAPDSYRNDHSKMVVQLARPAKVRYRLRK
;
A
#
# COMPACT_ATOMS: atom_id res chain seq x y z
N MET A 1 -32.81 1.50 29.91
CA MET A 1 -31.96 0.56 29.18
C MET A 1 -30.54 0.84 29.62
N THR A 2 -29.85 -0.11 30.21
CA THR A 2 -28.39 0.05 30.51
C THR A 2 -27.67 0.19 29.18
N THR A 3 -27.08 1.35 28.94
CA THR A 3 -26.22 1.57 27.75
C THR A 3 -25.08 0.55 27.82
N ALA A 4 -24.94 -0.29 26.84
CA ALA A 4 -23.83 -1.23 26.74
C ALA A 4 -22.53 -0.41 26.73
N ILE A 5 -21.50 -0.88 27.43
CA ILE A 5 -20.16 -0.25 27.39
C ILE A 5 -19.32 -1.08 26.44
N VAL A 6 -18.58 -0.43 25.54
CA VAL A 6 -17.64 -1.13 24.67
C VAL A 6 -16.65 -1.92 25.53
N PRO A 7 -16.54 -3.25 25.37
CA PRO A 7 -15.66 -4.06 26.19
C PRO A 7 -14.19 -3.77 25.90
N ARG A 8 -13.39 -3.76 26.98
CA ARG A 8 -11.94 -3.57 26.91
C ARG A 8 -11.24 -4.91 26.87
N VAL A 9 -10.28 -5.08 25.98
CA VAL A 9 -9.39 -6.24 26.02
C VAL A 9 -8.57 -6.27 27.31
N SER A 10 -8.30 -7.47 27.80
CA SER A 10 -7.51 -7.68 29.02
C SER A 10 -6.05 -7.24 28.85
N GLY A 11 -5.34 -7.06 29.98
CA GLY A 11 -3.92 -6.67 29.99
C GLY A 11 -3.69 -5.17 29.82
N GLY A 12 -2.51 -4.82 29.34
CA GLY A 12 -2.03 -3.45 29.22
C GLY A 12 -1.43 -2.90 30.52
N GLU A 13 -0.49 -1.97 30.38
CA GLU A 13 0.14 -1.26 31.50
C GLU A 13 -0.74 -0.13 32.00
N LYS A 14 -0.52 0.28 33.27
CA LYS A 14 -1.37 1.28 33.91
C LYS A 14 -1.31 2.67 33.25
N GLU A 15 -0.16 3.08 32.73
CA GLU A 15 0.06 4.42 32.16
C GLU A 15 -0.02 4.44 30.63
N HIS A 16 0.46 3.37 29.97
CA HIS A 16 0.61 3.33 28.51
C HIS A 16 -0.33 2.34 27.81
N GLY A 17 -1.17 1.66 28.59
CA GLY A 17 -2.10 0.67 28.05
C GLY A 17 -1.37 -0.48 27.37
N HIS A 18 -1.72 -0.76 26.13
CA HIS A 18 -1.19 -1.86 25.32
C HIS A 18 -0.08 -1.41 24.35
N LEU A 19 0.54 -0.24 24.57
CA LEU A 19 1.47 0.35 23.60
C LEU A 19 2.66 -0.56 23.31
N GLU A 20 3.26 -1.20 24.33
CA GLU A 20 4.41 -2.09 24.13
C GLU A 20 4.00 -3.38 23.41
N GLU A 21 2.84 -3.94 23.74
CA GLU A 21 2.29 -5.08 23.02
C GLU A 21 1.98 -4.72 21.56
N PHE A 22 1.40 -3.54 21.31
CA PHE A 22 1.14 -3.06 19.94
C PHE A 22 2.43 -2.88 19.13
N ARG A 23 3.53 -2.47 19.76
CA ARG A 23 4.83 -2.34 19.09
C ARG A 23 5.47 -3.67 18.72
N THR A 24 5.28 -4.69 19.55
CA THR A 24 5.94 -6.00 19.42
C THR A 24 5.07 -7.03 18.69
N ASP A 25 3.77 -7.05 18.95
CA ASP A 25 2.80 -7.95 18.33
C ASP A 25 1.43 -7.29 18.13
N PRO A 26 1.32 -6.34 17.20
CA PRO A 26 0.07 -5.62 16.95
C PRO A 26 -1.07 -6.53 16.48
N ILE A 27 -0.75 -7.58 15.71
CA ILE A 27 -1.75 -8.51 15.22
C ILE A 27 -2.28 -9.38 16.36
N GLY A 28 -1.42 -9.89 17.23
CA GLY A 28 -1.83 -10.65 18.42
C GLY A 28 -2.72 -9.84 19.36
N LEU A 29 -2.39 -8.57 19.60
CA LEU A 29 -3.25 -7.68 20.38
C LEU A 29 -4.64 -7.51 19.74
N MET A 30 -4.71 -7.22 18.45
CA MET A 30 -5.98 -7.03 17.76
C MET A 30 -6.80 -8.33 17.67
N GLN A 31 -6.15 -9.48 17.46
CA GLN A 31 -6.81 -10.77 17.49
C GLN A 31 -7.39 -11.08 18.86
N ARG A 32 -6.61 -10.88 19.93
CA ARG A 32 -7.07 -11.05 21.30
C ARG A 32 -8.22 -10.08 21.65
N THR A 33 -8.18 -8.85 21.11
CA THR A 33 -9.29 -7.90 21.27
C THR A 33 -10.58 -8.49 20.68
N ARG A 34 -10.53 -9.07 19.49
CA ARG A 34 -11.68 -9.73 18.90
C ARG A 34 -12.12 -10.95 19.69
N ASP A 35 -11.19 -11.79 20.11
CA ASP A 35 -11.50 -13.04 20.84
C ASP A 35 -12.17 -12.79 22.18
N GLU A 36 -11.73 -11.76 22.92
CA GLU A 36 -12.28 -11.41 24.24
C GLU A 36 -13.54 -10.53 24.17
N CYS A 37 -13.63 -9.64 23.17
CA CYS A 37 -14.63 -8.59 23.13
C CYS A 37 -15.68 -8.78 22.02
N GLY A 38 -15.45 -9.68 21.06
CA GLY A 38 -16.31 -9.83 19.87
C GLY A 38 -15.96 -8.82 18.77
N ASP A 39 -16.93 -8.51 17.93
CA ASP A 39 -16.72 -7.67 16.75
C ASP A 39 -16.54 -6.18 17.05
N VAL A 40 -16.83 -5.75 18.30
CA VAL A 40 -16.59 -4.39 18.79
C VAL A 40 -15.90 -4.45 20.14
N GLY A 41 -14.64 -4.06 20.18
CA GLY A 41 -13.85 -4.04 21.42
C GLY A 41 -12.83 -2.91 21.36
N TRP A 42 -12.17 -2.58 22.48
CA TRP A 42 -11.18 -1.54 22.48
C TRP A 42 -9.90 -1.90 23.24
N PHE A 43 -8.81 -1.30 22.80
CA PHE A 43 -7.51 -1.31 23.47
C PHE A 43 -6.97 0.11 23.60
N GLN A 44 -6.02 0.31 24.52
CA GLN A 44 -5.44 1.61 24.81
C GLN A 44 -4.03 1.72 24.24
N LEU A 45 -3.75 2.80 23.51
CA LEU A 45 -2.40 3.18 23.06
C LEU A 45 -2.06 4.55 23.65
N ALA A 46 -1.26 4.57 24.70
CA ALA A 46 -0.95 5.76 25.50
C ALA A 46 -2.25 6.44 26.00
N ASP A 47 -2.53 7.66 25.56
CA ASP A 47 -3.73 8.43 25.89
C ASP A 47 -4.94 8.13 24.98
N LYS A 48 -4.77 7.32 23.95
CA LYS A 48 -5.81 7.05 22.95
C LYS A 48 -6.52 5.73 23.21
N HIS A 49 -7.85 5.77 23.12
CA HIS A 49 -8.69 4.57 23.11
C HIS A 49 -9.01 4.23 21.66
N ILE A 50 -8.61 3.03 21.21
CA ILE A 50 -8.84 2.56 19.87
C ILE A 50 -9.96 1.53 19.87
N ILE A 51 -11.12 1.90 19.36
CA ILE A 51 -12.26 0.99 19.18
C ILE A 51 -12.01 0.19 17.91
N LEU A 52 -11.71 -1.10 18.07
CA LEU A 52 -11.51 -2.02 16.96
C LEU A 52 -12.86 -2.58 16.52
N LEU A 53 -13.16 -2.40 15.25
CA LEU A 53 -14.26 -3.02 14.55
C LEU A 53 -13.75 -4.20 13.72
N SER A 54 -14.38 -5.36 13.88
CA SER A 54 -14.11 -6.59 13.13
C SER A 54 -15.43 -7.26 12.76
N GLY A 55 -15.39 -8.12 11.73
CA GLY A 55 -16.62 -8.71 11.21
C GLY A 55 -17.34 -7.84 10.18
N GLY A 56 -18.25 -8.46 9.44
CA GLY A 56 -18.84 -7.84 8.26
C GLY A 56 -19.67 -6.60 8.55
N SER A 57 -20.53 -6.66 9.56
CA SER A 57 -21.47 -5.58 9.90
C SER A 57 -20.74 -4.36 10.48
N ALA A 58 -19.82 -4.58 11.44
CA ALA A 58 -19.02 -3.51 12.05
C ALA A 58 -18.10 -2.83 11.02
N ASN A 59 -17.47 -3.62 10.14
CA ASN A 59 -16.68 -3.09 9.03
C ASN A 59 -17.54 -2.33 8.01
N GLU A 60 -18.77 -2.79 7.73
CA GLU A 60 -19.69 -2.08 6.84
C GLU A 60 -19.95 -0.66 7.36
N PHE A 61 -20.21 -0.49 8.65
CA PHE A 61 -20.34 0.83 9.27
C PHE A 61 -19.08 1.67 9.03
N PHE A 62 -17.89 1.14 9.37
CA PHE A 62 -16.62 1.87 9.21
C PHE A 62 -16.39 2.34 7.76
N PHE A 63 -16.63 1.49 6.78
CA PHE A 63 -16.32 1.80 5.38
C PHE A 63 -17.42 2.58 4.65
N ARG A 64 -18.67 2.57 5.14
CA ARG A 64 -19.77 3.34 4.56
C ARG A 64 -19.90 4.74 5.13
N SER A 65 -19.41 4.98 6.35
CA SER A 65 -19.48 6.28 6.99
C SER A 65 -18.83 7.36 6.14
N ALA A 66 -19.47 8.52 6.10
CA ALA A 66 -18.94 9.69 5.42
C ALA A 66 -17.78 10.32 6.20
N ASP A 67 -17.00 11.19 5.56
CA ASP A 67 -15.88 11.87 6.23
C ASP A 67 -16.39 12.84 7.33
N GLU A 68 -17.63 13.31 7.20
CA GLU A 68 -18.33 14.11 8.21
C GLU A 68 -18.70 13.32 9.46
N ASP A 69 -18.80 11.99 9.34
CA ASP A 69 -19.13 11.07 10.43
C ASP A 69 -17.88 10.42 11.04
N LEU A 70 -17.00 9.90 10.17
CA LEU A 70 -15.73 9.28 10.56
C LEU A 70 -14.59 9.90 9.76
N ASP A 71 -13.86 10.84 10.38
CA ASP A 71 -12.80 11.60 9.73
C ASP A 71 -11.49 10.80 9.66
N GLN A 72 -11.00 10.60 8.44
CA GLN A 72 -9.70 9.98 8.22
C GLN A 72 -8.54 10.97 8.45
N ALA A 73 -8.70 12.25 8.12
CA ALA A 73 -7.62 13.23 8.22
C ALA A 73 -7.17 13.42 9.66
N GLU A 74 -8.11 13.49 10.61
CA GLU A 74 -7.82 13.61 12.05
C GLU A 74 -7.10 12.37 12.62
N ALA A 75 -7.22 11.21 12.00
CA ALA A 75 -6.50 10.01 12.44
C ALA A 75 -5.04 9.97 11.95
N TYR A 76 -4.69 10.75 10.90
CA TYR A 76 -3.37 10.73 10.26
C TYR A 76 -2.70 12.11 10.16
N PRO A 77 -2.69 12.96 11.22
CA PRO A 77 -2.10 14.31 11.15
C PRO A 77 -0.60 14.27 10.87
N PHE A 78 0.06 13.16 11.19
CA PHE A 78 1.48 12.95 10.98
C PHE A 78 1.88 12.78 9.50
N MET A 79 0.91 12.63 8.60
CA MET A 79 1.18 12.57 7.16
C MET A 79 1.31 13.96 6.52
N THR A 80 0.75 15.02 7.14
CA THR A 80 0.82 16.38 6.60
C THR A 80 2.26 16.90 6.42
N PRO A 81 3.21 16.71 7.36
CA PRO A 81 4.60 17.08 7.13
C PRO A 81 5.28 16.35 5.97
N ILE A 82 4.79 15.18 5.58
CA ILE A 82 5.33 14.37 4.50
C ILE A 82 4.72 14.79 3.15
N PHE A 83 3.39 14.80 3.05
CA PHE A 83 2.70 15.08 1.79
C PHE A 83 2.49 16.58 1.54
N GLY A 84 2.38 17.39 2.57
CA GLY A 84 2.11 18.82 2.50
C GLY A 84 0.66 19.16 2.85
N LYS A 85 0.46 20.44 3.10
CA LYS A 85 -0.86 21.01 3.39
C LYS A 85 -1.74 20.99 2.14
N GLY A 86 -3.01 20.68 2.32
CA GLY A 86 -3.99 20.63 1.24
C GLY A 86 -3.79 19.46 0.27
N VAL A 87 -3.02 18.42 0.66
CA VAL A 87 -2.73 17.26 -0.17
C VAL A 87 -3.14 15.98 0.56
N VAL A 88 -3.77 15.06 -0.13
CA VAL A 88 -4.23 13.74 0.35
C VAL A 88 -5.06 13.85 1.63
N PHE A 89 -4.49 13.54 2.81
CA PHE A 89 -5.21 13.53 4.08
C PHE A 89 -5.64 14.93 4.52
N ASP A 90 -4.84 15.95 4.24
CA ASP A 90 -5.12 17.35 4.61
C ASP A 90 -6.00 18.07 3.56
N ALA A 91 -6.31 17.45 2.44
CA ALA A 91 -7.16 18.02 1.39
C ALA A 91 -8.65 17.80 1.68
N SER A 92 -9.50 18.80 1.35
CA SER A 92 -10.96 18.60 1.33
C SER A 92 -11.35 17.47 0.36
N PRO A 93 -12.53 16.83 0.54
CA PRO A 93 -13.03 15.80 -0.37
C PRO A 93 -13.07 16.27 -1.84
N GLU A 94 -13.48 17.51 -2.09
CA GLU A 94 -13.53 18.13 -3.44
C GLU A 94 -12.12 18.27 -4.01
N ARG A 95 -11.16 18.75 -3.20
CA ARG A 95 -9.76 18.92 -3.61
C ARG A 95 -9.10 17.59 -3.91
N ARG A 96 -9.33 16.55 -3.09
CA ARG A 96 -8.86 15.18 -3.36
C ARG A 96 -9.39 14.64 -4.69
N LYS A 97 -10.68 14.84 -4.96
CA LYS A 97 -11.30 14.42 -6.22
C LYS A 97 -10.66 15.13 -7.42
N GLU A 98 -10.37 16.41 -7.31
CA GLU A 98 -9.71 17.19 -8.35
C GLU A 98 -8.29 16.67 -8.62
N MET A 99 -7.49 16.42 -7.57
CA MET A 99 -6.14 15.89 -7.68
C MET A 99 -6.12 14.50 -8.34
N LEU A 100 -7.10 13.63 -8.02
CA LEU A 100 -7.22 12.30 -8.58
C LEU A 100 -7.80 12.28 -10.00
N HIS A 101 -8.50 13.34 -10.42
CA HIS A 101 -9.16 13.39 -11.73
C HIS A 101 -8.19 13.21 -12.89
N ASN A 102 -6.98 13.72 -12.76
CA ASN A 102 -5.92 13.66 -13.78
C ASN A 102 -4.89 12.56 -13.51
N SER A 103 -5.21 11.60 -12.64
CA SER A 103 -4.25 10.55 -12.27
C SER A 103 -4.07 9.51 -13.38
N ALA A 104 -2.84 9.00 -13.48
CA ALA A 104 -2.48 7.90 -14.39
C ALA A 104 -3.16 6.56 -14.05
N LEU A 105 -3.93 6.50 -12.96
CA LEU A 105 -4.70 5.32 -12.53
C LEU A 105 -5.99 5.10 -13.31
N ARG A 106 -6.32 5.97 -14.27
CA ARG A 106 -7.48 5.78 -15.14
C ARG A 106 -7.27 4.64 -16.13
N GLY A 107 -8.36 3.92 -16.43
CA GLY A 107 -8.33 2.74 -17.29
C GLY A 107 -7.69 2.94 -18.67
N GLU A 108 -7.76 4.16 -19.21
CA GLU A 108 -7.13 4.50 -20.49
C GLU A 108 -5.60 4.43 -20.44
N HIS A 109 -5.01 4.87 -19.31
CA HIS A 109 -3.55 4.87 -19.11
C HIS A 109 -3.01 3.49 -18.70
N MET A 110 -3.86 2.68 -18.06
CA MET A 110 -3.48 1.34 -17.59
C MET A 110 -2.94 0.42 -18.71
N LYS A 111 -3.41 0.58 -19.93
CA LYS A 111 -2.99 -0.27 -21.06
C LYS A 111 -1.51 -0.12 -21.38
N GLY A 112 -0.96 1.09 -21.27
CA GLY A 112 0.45 1.38 -21.54
C GLY A 112 1.40 1.01 -20.39
N HIS A 113 0.86 0.86 -19.18
CA HIS A 113 1.69 0.60 -18.00
C HIS A 113 2.33 -0.80 -18.02
N ALA A 114 1.64 -1.82 -18.52
CA ALA A 114 2.15 -3.19 -18.55
C ALA A 114 3.50 -3.29 -19.30
N THR A 115 3.59 -2.70 -20.48
CA THR A 115 4.83 -2.65 -21.29
C THR A 115 5.92 -1.80 -20.61
N THR A 116 5.52 -0.72 -19.92
CA THR A 116 6.47 0.10 -19.16
C THR A 116 7.06 -0.68 -18.00
N ILE A 117 6.26 -1.44 -17.28
CA ILE A 117 6.70 -2.29 -16.17
C ILE A 117 7.62 -3.40 -16.70
N GLU A 118 7.24 -4.11 -17.76
CA GLU A 118 8.09 -5.13 -18.41
C GLU A 118 9.48 -4.58 -18.71
N ARG A 119 9.56 -3.40 -19.32
CA ARG A 119 10.83 -2.75 -19.64
C ARG A 119 11.67 -2.42 -18.41
N GLU A 120 11.07 -1.92 -17.34
CA GLU A 120 11.80 -1.61 -16.10
C GLU A 120 12.28 -2.90 -15.41
N VAL A 121 11.50 -3.99 -15.45
CA VAL A 121 11.95 -5.29 -14.93
C VAL A 121 13.17 -5.79 -15.71
N HIS A 122 13.12 -5.77 -17.05
CA HIS A 122 14.26 -6.18 -17.86
C HIS A 122 15.52 -5.36 -17.57
N ARG A 123 15.39 -4.05 -17.40
CA ARG A 123 16.52 -3.18 -17.00
C ARG A 123 17.09 -3.56 -15.64
N MET A 124 16.22 -3.90 -14.70
CA MET A 124 16.61 -4.24 -13.33
C MET A 124 17.43 -5.55 -13.27
N VAL A 125 17.11 -6.50 -14.12
CA VAL A 125 17.77 -7.81 -14.18
C VAL A 125 18.85 -7.92 -15.28
N GLU A 126 19.10 -6.84 -16.03
CA GLU A 126 20.02 -6.84 -17.18
C GLU A 126 21.44 -7.33 -16.81
N ASN A 127 21.87 -7.03 -15.60
CA ASN A 127 23.18 -7.40 -15.10
C ASN A 127 23.16 -8.66 -14.21
N TRP A 128 22.05 -9.37 -14.15
CA TRP A 128 22.01 -10.66 -13.46
C TRP A 128 22.75 -11.71 -14.30
N GLY A 129 23.57 -12.53 -13.62
CA GLY A 129 24.18 -13.70 -14.25
C GLY A 129 23.24 -14.89 -14.32
N ASP A 130 23.82 -16.05 -14.66
CA ASP A 130 23.06 -17.31 -14.70
C ASP A 130 22.52 -17.73 -13.32
N GLU A 131 23.18 -17.34 -12.25
CA GLU A 131 22.78 -17.58 -10.86
C GLU A 131 23.27 -16.48 -9.93
N GLY A 132 22.60 -16.30 -8.80
CA GLY A 132 22.99 -15.34 -7.78
C GLY A 132 22.06 -15.34 -6.56
N GLU A 133 22.30 -14.38 -5.67
CA GLU A 133 21.50 -14.13 -4.47
C GLU A 133 21.07 -12.67 -4.41
N ILE A 134 19.83 -12.42 -4.02
CA ILE A 134 19.30 -11.07 -3.83
C ILE A 134 18.59 -10.95 -2.48
N ASP A 135 18.58 -9.74 -1.92
CA ASP A 135 17.64 -9.36 -0.87
C ASP A 135 16.35 -8.84 -1.52
N LEU A 136 15.23 -9.49 -1.22
CA LEU A 136 13.92 -9.19 -1.84
C LEU A 136 13.45 -7.77 -1.54
N LEU A 137 13.76 -7.25 -0.33
CA LEU A 137 13.32 -5.90 0.03
C LEU A 137 14.08 -4.84 -0.77
N ASP A 138 15.40 -5.00 -0.94
CA ASP A 138 16.18 -4.06 -1.75
C ASP A 138 15.77 -4.11 -3.21
N PHE A 139 15.64 -5.32 -3.76
CA PHE A 139 15.27 -5.51 -5.16
C PHE A 139 13.87 -4.97 -5.48
N PHE A 140 12.85 -5.40 -4.72
CA PHE A 140 11.48 -4.94 -5.00
C PHE A 140 11.27 -3.48 -4.62
N ALA A 141 11.96 -2.94 -3.61
CA ALA A 141 11.89 -1.54 -3.29
C ALA A 141 12.36 -0.68 -4.49
N GLU A 142 13.52 -0.97 -5.02
CA GLU A 142 14.05 -0.22 -6.17
C GLU A 142 13.19 -0.40 -7.42
N LEU A 143 12.77 -1.63 -7.72
CA LEU A 143 11.91 -1.91 -8.87
C LEU A 143 10.56 -1.21 -8.79
N THR A 144 9.91 -1.20 -7.63
CA THR A 144 8.59 -0.55 -7.47
C THR A 144 8.69 0.96 -7.52
N ILE A 145 9.78 1.58 -7.07
CA ILE A 145 10.03 3.01 -7.28
C ILE A 145 10.10 3.31 -8.78
N TYR A 146 10.89 2.56 -9.54
CA TYR A 146 11.05 2.81 -10.97
C TYR A 146 9.77 2.57 -11.75
N THR A 147 9.08 1.48 -11.51
CA THR A 147 7.84 1.15 -12.22
C THR A 147 6.71 2.12 -11.84
N SER A 148 6.54 2.46 -10.56
CA SER A 148 5.52 3.42 -10.12
C SER A 148 5.81 4.82 -10.66
N THR A 149 7.04 5.31 -10.58
CA THR A 149 7.40 6.63 -11.12
C THR A 149 7.20 6.69 -12.63
N SER A 150 7.66 5.67 -13.37
CA SER A 150 7.50 5.63 -14.83
C SER A 150 6.03 5.58 -15.27
N CYS A 151 5.18 4.84 -14.53
CA CYS A 151 3.76 4.67 -14.87
C CYS A 151 2.88 5.80 -14.35
N LEU A 152 3.07 6.23 -13.09
CA LEU A 152 2.14 7.14 -12.41
C LEU A 152 2.49 8.61 -12.61
N ILE A 153 3.76 8.93 -12.80
CA ILE A 153 4.22 10.30 -13.03
C ILE A 153 4.64 10.48 -14.48
N GLY A 154 5.48 9.58 -14.99
CA GLY A 154 5.89 9.54 -16.38
C GLY A 154 7.35 9.18 -16.58
N THR A 155 7.64 8.52 -17.70
CA THR A 155 9.00 8.08 -18.06
C THR A 155 9.98 9.25 -18.20
N LYS A 156 9.52 10.42 -18.67
CA LYS A 156 10.38 11.61 -18.77
C LYS A 156 10.78 12.10 -17.38
N PHE A 157 9.84 12.19 -16.45
CA PHE A 157 10.13 12.56 -15.06
C PHE A 157 11.08 11.54 -14.43
N ARG A 158 10.79 10.24 -14.58
CA ARG A 158 11.67 9.16 -14.11
C ARG A 158 13.12 9.30 -14.60
N ASN A 159 13.34 9.66 -15.85
CA ASN A 159 14.67 9.84 -16.44
C ASN A 159 15.37 11.14 -16.01
N GLN A 160 14.64 12.11 -15.45
CA GLN A 160 15.17 13.36 -14.89
C GLN A 160 15.54 13.22 -13.40
N LEU A 161 15.11 12.13 -12.75
CA LEU A 161 15.47 11.87 -11.35
C LEU A 161 16.95 11.50 -11.25
N ASP A 162 17.64 12.20 -10.37
CA ASP A 162 19.04 11.96 -10.06
C ASP A 162 19.21 11.44 -8.62
N SER A 163 20.45 11.27 -8.19
CA SER A 163 20.78 10.81 -6.83
C SER A 163 20.26 11.75 -5.73
N ARG A 164 20.07 13.05 -6.00
CA ARG A 164 19.47 13.99 -5.05
C ARG A 164 18.06 13.58 -4.67
N PHE A 165 17.27 13.17 -5.67
CA PHE A 165 15.90 12.70 -5.44
C PHE A 165 15.90 11.47 -4.53
N ALA A 166 16.70 10.46 -4.83
CA ALA A 166 16.78 9.24 -4.03
C ALA A 166 17.19 9.53 -2.58
N ASN A 167 18.18 10.42 -2.39
CA ASN A 167 18.64 10.80 -1.05
C ASN A 167 17.53 11.52 -0.26
N PHE A 168 16.86 12.51 -0.85
CA PHE A 168 15.76 13.21 -0.19
C PHE A 168 14.59 12.27 0.10
N TYR A 169 14.26 11.39 -0.84
CA TYR A 169 13.17 10.45 -0.66
C TYR A 169 13.44 9.50 0.51
N HIS A 170 14.65 8.95 0.62
CA HIS A 170 15.06 8.11 1.75
C HIS A 170 15.02 8.83 3.10
N GLU A 171 15.50 10.08 3.16
CA GLU A 171 15.42 10.85 4.40
C GLU A 171 13.97 11.17 4.79
N LEU A 172 13.10 11.40 3.80
CA LEU A 172 11.67 11.58 4.01
C LEU A 172 11.02 10.31 4.60
N GLU A 173 11.37 9.13 4.07
CA GLU A 173 10.92 7.84 4.58
C GLU A 173 11.37 7.56 6.02
N ARG A 174 12.62 7.87 6.34
CA ARG A 174 13.15 7.74 7.71
C ARG A 174 12.42 8.61 8.72
N GLY A 175 11.81 9.70 8.28
CA GLY A 175 10.98 10.58 9.10
C GLY A 175 9.59 10.01 9.43
N THR A 176 9.28 8.76 9.06
CA THR A 176 8.08 8.02 9.49
C THR A 176 8.30 7.25 10.81
N ASP A 177 9.10 7.80 11.70
CA ASP A 177 9.33 7.29 13.05
C ASP A 177 8.00 7.15 13.82
N PRO A 178 7.79 6.07 14.62
CA PRO A 178 6.57 5.89 15.43
C PRO A 178 6.24 7.05 16.36
N LEU A 179 7.21 7.89 16.75
CA LEU A 179 6.95 9.11 17.51
C LEU A 179 6.06 10.13 16.78
N CYS A 180 5.92 10.01 15.43
CA CYS A 180 4.99 10.83 14.67
C CYS A 180 3.52 10.65 15.07
N TYR A 181 3.15 9.47 15.63
CA TYR A 181 1.81 9.24 16.19
C TYR A 181 1.54 10.00 17.49
N VAL A 182 2.61 10.39 18.21
CA VAL A 182 2.52 11.18 19.43
C VAL A 182 2.46 12.67 19.09
N ASP A 183 3.47 13.18 18.42
CA ASP A 183 3.54 14.55 17.88
C ASP A 183 4.46 14.58 16.65
N PRO A 184 3.93 14.83 15.42
CA PRO A 184 4.72 14.87 14.21
C PRO A 184 5.67 16.07 14.11
N ASN A 185 5.59 17.03 15.05
CA ASN A 185 6.38 18.26 15.06
C ASN A 185 7.44 18.28 16.18
N LEU A 186 7.71 17.14 16.83
CA LEU A 186 8.77 17.06 17.83
C LEU A 186 10.10 17.53 17.26
N PRO A 187 10.93 18.29 18.01
CA PRO A 187 12.18 18.83 17.53
C PRO A 187 13.31 17.79 17.55
N ILE A 188 13.05 16.60 17.00
CA ILE A 188 14.02 15.49 16.90
C ILE A 188 14.75 15.51 15.55
N GLU A 189 15.92 14.89 15.50
CA GLU A 189 16.78 14.94 14.31
C GLU A 189 16.13 14.28 13.09
N SER A 190 15.41 13.17 13.25
CA SER A 190 14.72 12.49 12.16
C SER A 190 13.65 13.37 11.53
N PHE A 191 12.88 14.12 12.33
CA PHE A 191 11.85 15.02 11.81
C PHE A 191 12.45 16.28 11.16
N ARG A 192 13.55 16.82 11.70
CA ARG A 192 14.27 17.90 11.05
C ARG A 192 14.80 17.50 9.68
N LYS A 193 15.41 16.30 9.57
CA LYS A 193 15.88 15.76 8.29
C LYS A 193 14.74 15.49 7.31
N ARG A 194 13.62 14.95 7.79
CA ARG A 194 12.39 14.81 6.98
C ARG A 194 11.95 16.14 6.37
N ASP A 195 11.87 17.18 7.18
CA ASP A 195 11.39 18.50 6.73
C ASP A 195 12.38 19.17 5.76
N GLU A 196 13.69 19.00 5.98
CA GLU A 196 14.73 19.44 5.05
C GLU A 196 14.66 18.67 3.73
N ALA A 197 14.49 17.36 3.79
CA ALA A 197 14.34 16.50 2.62
C ALA A 197 13.11 16.87 1.79
N ARG A 198 11.97 17.14 2.46
CA ARG A 198 10.77 17.61 1.77
C ARG A 198 10.99 18.93 1.03
N LYS A 199 11.65 19.90 1.68
CA LYS A 199 12.03 21.18 1.02
C LYS A 199 12.94 20.95 -0.19
N GLY A 200 13.90 20.02 -0.08
CA GLY A 200 14.77 19.63 -1.18
C GLY A 200 14.01 19.02 -2.36
N LEU A 201 13.02 18.16 -2.09
CA LEU A 201 12.14 17.59 -3.12
C LEU A 201 11.28 18.66 -3.80
N VAL A 202 10.71 19.61 -3.06
CA VAL A 202 9.95 20.73 -3.63
C VAL A 202 10.82 21.57 -4.55
N ALA A 203 12.05 21.89 -4.13
CA ALA A 203 12.98 22.65 -4.96
C ALA A 203 13.35 21.90 -6.25
N LEU A 204 13.59 20.59 -6.17
CA LEU A 204 13.88 19.74 -7.33
C LEU A 204 12.70 19.68 -8.30
N VAL A 205 11.48 19.46 -7.79
CA VAL A 205 10.26 19.46 -8.62
C VAL A 205 10.04 20.82 -9.27
N GLN A 206 10.27 21.92 -8.53
CA GLN A 206 10.18 23.28 -9.10
C GLN A 206 11.20 23.50 -10.22
N GLU A 207 12.43 23.01 -10.09
CA GLU A 207 13.44 23.06 -11.15
C GLU A 207 12.94 22.34 -12.42
N ILE A 208 12.43 21.13 -12.27
CA ILE A 208 11.88 20.34 -13.38
C ILE A 208 10.65 21.03 -14.00
N MET A 209 9.75 21.58 -13.19
CA MET A 209 8.59 22.34 -13.65
C MET A 209 9.02 23.55 -14.52
N ASN A 210 9.99 24.32 -14.06
CA ASN A 210 10.50 25.47 -14.81
C ASN A 210 11.08 25.06 -16.18
N GLN A 211 11.81 23.94 -16.23
CA GLN A 211 12.32 23.35 -17.47
C GLN A 211 11.20 22.94 -18.44
N ARG A 212 10.10 22.33 -17.90
CA ARG A 212 8.94 21.90 -18.70
C ARG A 212 8.12 23.08 -19.21
N ILE A 213 7.96 24.13 -18.42
CA ILE A 213 7.28 25.38 -18.84
C ILE A 213 8.06 26.06 -19.95
N ALA A 214 9.40 26.12 -19.84
CA ALA A 214 10.26 26.72 -20.86
C ALA A 214 10.32 25.89 -22.16
N ASN A 215 10.19 24.55 -22.06
CA ASN A 215 10.30 23.62 -23.17
C ASN A 215 9.13 22.62 -23.15
N PRO A 216 7.90 23.06 -23.45
CA PRO A 216 6.74 22.17 -23.40
C PRO A 216 6.84 21.08 -24.48
N PRO A 217 6.29 19.88 -24.27
CA PRO A 217 6.24 18.82 -25.26
C PRO A 217 5.53 19.30 -26.54
N ALA A 218 6.12 19.01 -27.70
CA ALA A 218 5.54 19.39 -29.00
C ALA A 218 4.24 18.64 -29.30
N ASP A 219 4.16 17.36 -28.89
CA ASP A 219 2.97 16.53 -29.04
C ASP A 219 2.27 16.30 -27.68
N LYS A 220 0.94 16.32 -27.70
CA LYS A 220 0.12 16.01 -26.50
C LYS A 220 0.29 14.57 -26.04
N SER A 221 0.57 13.64 -26.94
CA SER A 221 0.82 12.23 -26.61
C SER A 221 2.11 12.03 -25.79
N ASP A 222 3.02 13.00 -25.87
CA ASP A 222 4.29 12.98 -25.15
C ASP A 222 4.22 13.57 -23.72
N ARG A 223 3.04 14.02 -23.30
CA ARG A 223 2.85 14.62 -21.96
C ARG A 223 2.81 13.54 -20.89
N ASP A 224 3.59 13.75 -19.84
CA ASP A 224 3.47 13.02 -18.59
C ASP A 224 2.55 13.75 -17.59
N MET A 225 2.37 13.17 -16.40
CA MET A 225 1.50 13.76 -15.37
C MET A 225 1.98 15.15 -14.95
N LEU A 226 3.28 15.39 -14.90
CA LEU A 226 3.82 16.71 -14.59
C LEU A 226 3.42 17.76 -15.63
N ASP A 227 3.56 17.43 -16.93
CA ASP A 227 3.15 18.32 -18.01
C ASP A 227 1.64 18.65 -17.94
N VAL A 228 0.81 17.67 -17.56
CA VAL A 228 -0.63 17.86 -17.38
C VAL A 228 -0.89 18.82 -16.20
N LEU A 229 -0.35 18.52 -15.02
CA LEU A 229 -0.59 19.32 -13.80
C LEU A 229 -0.13 20.77 -13.96
N VAL A 230 1.02 21.00 -14.58
CA VAL A 230 1.56 22.35 -14.85
C VAL A 230 0.66 23.14 -15.83
N SER A 231 -0.03 22.43 -16.75
CA SER A 231 -0.89 23.09 -17.74
C SER A 231 -2.26 23.50 -17.20
N ILE A 232 -2.69 22.98 -16.05
CA ILE A 232 -4.00 23.28 -15.47
C ILE A 232 -3.98 24.70 -14.88
N LYS A 233 -4.99 25.48 -15.23
CA LYS A 233 -5.19 26.86 -14.76
C LYS A 233 -6.45 26.94 -13.90
N ASP A 234 -6.42 27.88 -12.96
CA ASP A 234 -7.61 28.31 -12.22
C ASP A 234 -8.49 29.24 -13.08
N GLU A 235 -9.60 29.71 -12.52
CA GLU A 235 -10.55 30.60 -13.20
C GLU A 235 -9.93 31.98 -13.56
N GLU A 236 -8.88 32.39 -12.84
CA GLU A 236 -8.15 33.62 -13.05
C GLU A 236 -6.97 33.49 -14.02
N GLY A 237 -6.68 32.24 -14.49
CA GLY A 237 -5.60 31.96 -15.42
C GLY A 237 -4.23 31.68 -14.77
N ASN A 238 -4.16 31.62 -13.43
CA ASN A 238 -2.95 31.26 -12.70
C ASN A 238 -2.73 29.73 -12.70
N ALA A 239 -1.54 29.29 -12.30
CA ALA A 239 -1.30 27.86 -12.09
C ALA A 239 -2.23 27.32 -10.99
N ARG A 240 -2.98 26.27 -11.32
CA ARG A 240 -3.95 25.65 -10.38
C ARG A 240 -3.27 24.95 -9.21
N PHE A 241 -2.07 24.44 -9.40
CA PHE A 241 -1.27 23.72 -8.41
C PHE A 241 0.10 24.37 -8.26
N SER A 242 0.52 24.59 -7.03
CA SER A 242 1.87 25.00 -6.69
C SER A 242 2.87 23.85 -6.81
N ALA A 243 4.16 24.15 -6.84
CA ALA A 243 5.21 23.13 -6.79
C ALA A 243 5.13 22.30 -5.51
N ASP A 244 4.75 22.88 -4.38
CA ASP A 244 4.58 22.18 -3.11
C ASP A 244 3.46 21.14 -3.20
N GLU A 245 2.29 21.51 -3.74
CA GLU A 245 1.17 20.60 -3.95
C GLU A 245 1.50 19.49 -4.95
N ILE A 246 2.13 19.82 -6.09
CA ILE A 246 2.56 18.81 -7.09
C ILE A 246 3.57 17.84 -6.47
N THR A 247 4.53 18.34 -5.70
CA THR A 247 5.49 17.51 -4.98
C THR A 247 4.77 16.59 -4.00
N GLY A 248 3.83 17.12 -3.24
CA GLY A 248 3.01 16.32 -2.31
C GLY A 248 2.22 15.22 -3.00
N MET A 249 1.60 15.52 -4.16
CA MET A 249 0.91 14.51 -4.96
C MET A 249 1.88 13.41 -5.44
N PHE A 250 3.07 13.77 -5.91
CA PHE A 250 4.07 12.81 -6.37
C PHE A 250 4.60 11.95 -5.23
N ILE A 251 4.96 12.56 -4.09
CA ILE A 251 5.37 11.85 -2.89
C ILE A 251 4.28 10.87 -2.47
N SER A 252 3.00 11.30 -2.43
CA SER A 252 1.91 10.44 -2.00
C SER A 252 1.70 9.23 -2.93
N LEU A 253 1.79 9.42 -4.24
CA LEU A 253 1.71 8.33 -5.22
C LEU A 253 2.88 7.35 -5.08
N MET A 254 4.08 7.86 -4.84
CA MET A 254 5.26 7.03 -4.64
C MET A 254 5.19 6.26 -3.32
N PHE A 255 4.87 6.92 -2.20
CA PHE A 255 4.70 6.25 -0.90
C PHE A 255 3.64 5.15 -0.96
N ALA A 256 2.49 5.47 -1.54
CA ALA A 256 1.39 4.50 -1.65
C ALA A 256 1.77 3.29 -2.53
N GLY A 257 2.46 3.52 -3.64
CA GLY A 257 2.80 2.47 -4.61
C GLY A 257 4.10 1.73 -4.33
N HIS A 258 4.98 2.26 -3.48
CA HIS A 258 6.31 1.70 -3.23
C HIS A 258 6.30 0.61 -2.17
N HIS A 259 6.13 0.98 -0.90
CA HIS A 259 6.26 0.03 0.22
C HIS A 259 5.20 -1.08 0.21
N THR A 260 3.97 -0.75 -0.16
CA THR A 260 2.89 -1.73 -0.24
C THR A 260 3.13 -2.75 -1.34
N SER A 261 3.50 -2.30 -2.54
CA SER A 261 3.75 -3.20 -3.68
C SER A 261 5.04 -4.00 -3.51
N SER A 262 6.12 -3.40 -2.98
CA SER A 262 7.39 -4.12 -2.74
C SER A 262 7.22 -5.19 -1.68
N GLY A 263 6.59 -4.88 -0.55
CA GLY A 263 6.30 -5.84 0.51
C GLY A 263 5.40 -6.97 0.05
N THR A 264 4.34 -6.65 -0.69
CA THR A 264 3.44 -7.67 -1.27
C THR A 264 4.17 -8.56 -2.27
N SER A 265 5.02 -7.98 -3.15
CA SER A 265 5.83 -8.78 -4.09
C SER A 265 6.78 -9.72 -3.36
N ALA A 266 7.48 -9.22 -2.33
CA ALA A 266 8.39 -10.04 -1.54
C ALA A 266 7.65 -11.21 -0.88
N TRP A 267 6.51 -10.96 -0.24
CA TRP A 267 5.69 -12.02 0.35
C TRP A 267 5.11 -12.97 -0.69
N THR A 268 4.67 -12.47 -1.85
CA THR A 268 4.17 -13.33 -2.94
C THR A 268 5.23 -14.34 -3.38
N LEU A 269 6.49 -13.92 -3.53
CA LEU A 269 7.55 -14.86 -3.88
C LEU A 269 7.81 -15.87 -2.75
N ILE A 270 7.86 -15.42 -1.50
CA ILE A 270 8.08 -16.34 -0.36
C ILE A 270 6.93 -17.35 -0.24
N GLU A 271 5.67 -16.95 -0.40
CA GLU A 271 4.54 -17.88 -0.34
C GLU A 271 4.57 -18.87 -1.52
N LEU A 272 4.93 -18.46 -2.72
CA LEU A 272 5.16 -19.37 -3.83
C LEU A 272 6.26 -20.39 -3.51
N LEU A 273 7.37 -19.95 -2.91
CA LEU A 273 8.48 -20.85 -2.54
C LEU A 273 8.14 -21.78 -1.38
N ARG A 274 7.21 -21.42 -0.50
CA ARG A 274 6.67 -22.26 0.57
C ARG A 274 5.70 -23.31 0.04
N HIS A 275 5.08 -23.07 -1.12
CA HIS A 275 4.05 -23.91 -1.72
C HIS A 275 4.45 -24.34 -3.14
N PRO A 276 5.37 -25.33 -3.28
CA PRO A 276 5.95 -25.72 -4.57
C PRO A 276 4.92 -26.19 -5.60
N ASP A 277 3.81 -26.76 -5.17
CA ASP A 277 2.72 -27.20 -6.07
C ASP A 277 2.06 -25.99 -6.72
N VAL A 278 1.72 -24.94 -5.91
CA VAL A 278 1.16 -23.70 -6.39
C VAL A 278 2.16 -22.98 -7.30
N TYR A 279 3.45 -22.95 -6.93
CA TYR A 279 4.51 -22.37 -7.74
C TYR A 279 4.57 -23.02 -9.13
N THR A 280 4.53 -24.36 -9.18
CA THR A 280 4.54 -25.12 -10.43
C THR A 280 3.34 -24.79 -11.31
N GLU A 281 2.16 -24.64 -10.75
CA GLU A 281 0.95 -24.26 -11.49
C GLU A 281 1.03 -22.82 -12.05
N VAL A 282 1.57 -21.87 -11.29
CA VAL A 282 1.81 -20.51 -11.77
C VAL A 282 2.81 -20.49 -12.90
N ILE A 283 3.92 -21.23 -12.80
CA ILE A 283 4.90 -21.36 -13.90
C ILE A 283 4.24 -21.91 -15.15
N LYS A 284 3.44 -22.98 -15.02
CA LYS A 284 2.72 -23.58 -16.14
C LYS A 284 1.76 -22.57 -16.80
N GLU A 285 0.97 -21.84 -16.02
CA GLU A 285 0.07 -20.80 -16.54
C GLU A 285 0.83 -19.74 -17.35
N LEU A 286 1.98 -19.28 -16.84
CA LEU A 286 2.80 -18.29 -17.54
C LEU A 286 3.45 -18.86 -18.80
N ASP A 287 4.00 -20.07 -18.74
CA ASP A 287 4.63 -20.71 -19.89
C ASP A 287 3.62 -20.98 -21.01
N GLU A 288 2.39 -21.40 -20.69
CA GLU A 288 1.32 -21.58 -21.66
C GLU A 288 0.87 -20.27 -22.31
N LEU A 289 0.67 -19.21 -21.51
CA LEU A 289 0.22 -17.91 -22.02
C LEU A 289 1.26 -17.26 -22.94
N TYR A 290 2.55 -17.39 -22.61
CA TYR A 290 3.63 -16.72 -23.33
C TYR A 290 4.39 -17.66 -24.28
N ALA A 291 3.86 -18.84 -24.60
CA ALA A 291 4.50 -19.84 -25.46
C ALA A 291 4.82 -19.33 -26.87
N ASP A 292 4.05 -18.42 -27.40
CA ASP A 292 4.23 -17.79 -28.72
C ASP A 292 5.14 -16.55 -28.69
N GLY A 293 5.75 -16.24 -27.53
CA GLY A 293 6.69 -15.12 -27.37
C GLY A 293 6.02 -13.75 -27.29
N GLN A 294 4.70 -13.68 -27.04
CA GLN A 294 4.04 -12.37 -26.86
C GLN A 294 4.61 -11.60 -25.65
N SER A 295 4.60 -10.27 -25.75
CA SER A 295 5.02 -9.37 -24.68
C SER A 295 3.97 -9.29 -23.56
N VAL A 296 4.41 -8.87 -22.38
CA VAL A 296 3.51 -8.55 -21.28
C VAL A 296 2.60 -7.38 -21.69
N SER A 297 1.30 -7.59 -21.59
CA SER A 297 0.29 -6.60 -21.96
C SER A 297 -0.86 -6.60 -20.96
N PHE A 298 -1.58 -5.48 -20.91
CA PHE A 298 -2.78 -5.38 -20.07
C PHE A 298 -3.79 -6.52 -20.34
N HIS A 299 -3.91 -6.95 -21.60
CA HIS A 299 -4.80 -8.04 -21.99
C HIS A 299 -4.25 -9.39 -21.52
N ALA A 300 -2.98 -9.68 -21.72
CA ALA A 300 -2.33 -10.93 -21.27
C ALA A 300 -2.44 -11.08 -19.74
N LEU A 301 -2.21 -10.00 -18.99
CA LEU A 301 -2.30 -10.03 -17.53
C LEU A 301 -3.69 -10.36 -16.97
N ARG A 302 -4.74 -10.24 -17.76
CA ARG A 302 -6.10 -10.70 -17.39
C ARG A 302 -6.32 -12.19 -17.60
N GLN A 303 -5.41 -12.88 -18.25
CA GLN A 303 -5.49 -14.30 -18.58
C GLN A 303 -4.62 -15.18 -17.67
N ILE A 304 -4.14 -14.65 -16.56
CA ILE A 304 -3.37 -15.36 -15.53
C ILE A 304 -4.11 -15.33 -14.18
N PRO A 305 -5.25 -16.03 -14.08
CA PRO A 305 -6.06 -16.05 -12.86
C PRO A 305 -5.35 -16.74 -11.69
N ARG A 306 -4.48 -17.74 -11.96
CA ARG A 306 -3.77 -18.45 -10.91
C ARG A 306 -2.81 -17.54 -10.16
N LEU A 307 -1.99 -16.77 -10.87
CA LEU A 307 -1.12 -15.77 -10.26
C LEU A 307 -1.94 -14.67 -9.54
N GLU A 308 -3.10 -14.30 -10.07
CA GLU A 308 -3.99 -13.34 -9.41
C GLU A 308 -4.52 -13.88 -8.08
N ASN A 309 -4.92 -15.14 -8.04
CA ASN A 309 -5.39 -15.80 -6.82
C ASN A 309 -4.27 -15.92 -5.77
N VAL A 310 -3.05 -16.25 -6.20
CA VAL A 310 -1.85 -16.23 -5.35
C VAL A 310 -1.65 -14.84 -4.74
N LEU A 311 -1.76 -13.78 -5.53
CA LEU A 311 -1.63 -12.41 -5.04
C LEU A 311 -2.74 -12.04 -4.05
N LYS A 312 -3.99 -12.42 -4.33
CA LYS A 312 -5.12 -12.23 -3.42
C LYS A 312 -4.90 -12.92 -2.08
N GLU A 313 -4.40 -14.15 -2.10
CA GLU A 313 -4.14 -14.93 -0.90
C GLU A 313 -2.95 -14.39 -0.11
N THR A 314 -1.90 -13.95 -0.81
CA THR A 314 -0.79 -13.24 -0.18
C THR A 314 -1.28 -11.97 0.54
N LEU A 315 -2.11 -11.17 -0.09
CA LEU A 315 -2.69 -9.96 0.51
C LEU A 315 -3.63 -10.25 1.68
N ARG A 316 -4.32 -11.38 1.66
CA ARG A 316 -5.16 -11.84 2.77
C ARG A 316 -4.31 -12.15 4.01
N LEU A 317 -3.23 -12.91 3.83
CA LEU A 317 -2.34 -13.36 4.91
C LEU A 317 -1.35 -12.29 5.36
N HIS A 318 -0.88 -11.46 4.43
CA HIS A 318 0.17 -10.45 4.64
C HIS A 318 -0.28 -9.05 4.16
N PRO A 319 -1.38 -8.50 4.71
CA PRO A 319 -1.81 -7.16 4.31
C PRO A 319 -0.76 -6.13 4.72
N PRO A 320 -0.32 -5.25 3.79
CA PRO A 320 0.70 -4.23 4.12
C PRO A 320 0.26 -3.24 5.19
N LEU A 321 -1.04 -2.92 5.22
CA LEU A 321 -1.65 -2.10 6.27
C LEU A 321 -2.50 -3.01 7.15
N ILE A 322 -2.09 -3.14 8.42
CA ILE A 322 -2.74 -4.02 9.37
C ILE A 322 -3.87 -3.34 10.15
N ILE A 323 -3.92 -2.02 10.13
CA ILE A 323 -4.93 -1.21 10.83
C ILE A 323 -5.25 0.05 10.01
N LEU A 324 -6.54 0.36 9.90
CA LEU A 324 -7.07 1.56 9.28
C LEU A 324 -7.83 2.33 10.36
N MET A 325 -7.59 3.64 10.50
CA MET A 325 -8.16 4.44 11.58
C MET A 325 -8.94 5.64 11.07
N ARG A 326 -9.94 6.04 11.84
CA ARG A 326 -10.70 7.29 11.70
C ARG A 326 -11.06 7.85 13.07
N VAL A 327 -11.45 9.11 13.12
CA VAL A 327 -11.96 9.76 14.34
C VAL A 327 -13.46 10.00 14.18
N ALA A 328 -14.25 9.60 15.18
CA ALA A 328 -15.70 9.83 15.19
C ALA A 328 -16.00 11.32 15.38
N LYS A 329 -16.91 11.86 14.55
CA LYS A 329 -17.32 13.27 14.55
C LYS A 329 -18.70 13.48 15.16
N GLY A 330 -19.27 12.44 15.77
CA GLY A 330 -20.58 12.46 16.41
C GLY A 330 -20.81 11.19 17.21
N GLU A 331 -22.07 11.02 17.66
CA GLU A 331 -22.51 9.88 18.44
C GLU A 331 -23.09 8.81 17.50
N PHE A 332 -22.59 7.58 17.62
CA PHE A 332 -23.03 6.43 16.80
C PHE A 332 -23.29 5.22 17.69
N GLU A 333 -24.01 4.25 17.13
CA GLU A 333 -24.20 2.92 17.73
C GLU A 333 -23.78 1.85 16.70
N VAL A 334 -22.89 0.95 17.08
CA VAL A 334 -22.41 -0.16 16.25
C VAL A 334 -22.55 -1.45 17.03
N GLU A 335 -23.29 -2.42 16.50
CA GLU A 335 -23.58 -3.70 17.17
C GLU A 335 -24.10 -3.54 18.61
N GLY A 336 -24.86 -2.48 18.90
CA GLY A 336 -25.41 -2.18 20.21
C GLY A 336 -24.43 -1.49 21.17
N PHE A 337 -23.25 -1.10 20.71
CA PHE A 337 -22.24 -0.38 21.49
C PHE A 337 -22.13 1.09 21.06
N PRO A 338 -22.01 2.04 21.99
CA PRO A 338 -21.87 3.45 21.68
C PRO A 338 -20.45 3.77 21.19
N ILE A 339 -20.37 4.64 20.20
CA ILE A 339 -19.14 5.32 19.75
C ILE A 339 -19.38 6.81 19.94
N HIS A 340 -18.50 7.48 20.67
CA HIS A 340 -18.63 8.89 21.03
C HIS A 340 -17.79 9.79 20.12
N GLU A 341 -18.17 11.05 20.01
CA GLU A 341 -17.37 12.05 19.32
C GLU A 341 -15.96 12.12 19.91
N GLY A 342 -14.94 12.06 19.03
CA GLY A 342 -13.52 12.04 19.40
C GLY A 342 -12.92 10.63 19.58
N ASP A 343 -13.74 9.58 19.60
CA ASP A 343 -13.22 8.20 19.65
C ASP A 343 -12.43 7.87 18.38
N PHE A 344 -11.28 7.19 18.58
CA PHE A 344 -10.57 6.55 17.48
C PHE A 344 -11.23 5.21 17.16
N VAL A 345 -11.69 5.09 15.92
CA VAL A 345 -12.32 3.87 15.41
C VAL A 345 -11.40 3.23 14.39
N ALA A 346 -11.19 1.94 14.49
CA ALA A 346 -10.27 1.19 13.63
C ALA A 346 -10.93 -0.03 13.00
N ALA A 347 -10.55 -0.35 11.76
CA ALA A 347 -10.77 -1.63 11.11
C ALA A 347 -9.43 -2.28 10.79
N SER A 348 -9.30 -3.60 10.98
CA SER A 348 -8.04 -4.30 10.73
C SER A 348 -8.16 -5.29 9.58
N PRO A 349 -7.46 -5.05 8.45
CA PRO A 349 -7.34 -6.07 7.41
C PRO A 349 -6.69 -7.37 7.92
N ALA A 350 -5.70 -7.27 8.81
CA ALA A 350 -5.02 -8.45 9.35
C ALA A 350 -5.95 -9.38 10.14
N ILE A 351 -6.99 -8.83 10.77
CA ILE A 351 -7.98 -9.59 11.53
C ILE A 351 -9.16 -9.97 10.64
N SER A 352 -9.73 -9.00 9.92
CA SER A 352 -10.93 -9.21 9.10
C SER A 352 -10.71 -10.23 7.99
N ASN A 353 -9.54 -10.22 7.35
CA ASN A 353 -9.18 -11.17 6.29
C ASN A 353 -8.98 -12.61 6.82
N ARG A 354 -9.02 -12.84 8.14
CA ARG A 354 -8.79 -14.13 8.78
C ARG A 354 -9.97 -14.61 9.63
N ILE A 355 -11.14 -14.03 9.46
CA ILE A 355 -12.36 -14.46 10.16
C ILE A 355 -12.73 -15.87 9.69
N PRO A 356 -12.77 -16.87 10.58
CA PRO A 356 -12.95 -18.27 10.18
C PRO A 356 -14.30 -18.56 9.51
N GLU A 357 -15.34 -17.78 9.83
CA GLU A 357 -16.68 -17.87 9.26
C GLU A 357 -16.70 -17.51 7.78
N ASP A 358 -15.83 -16.57 7.36
CA ASP A 358 -15.71 -16.13 5.97
C ASP A 358 -14.54 -16.84 5.24
N PHE A 359 -13.49 -17.24 5.98
CA PHE A 359 -12.29 -17.87 5.44
C PHE A 359 -11.95 -19.17 6.23
N PRO A 360 -12.56 -20.30 5.90
CA PRO A 360 -12.25 -21.58 6.55
C PRO A 360 -10.76 -21.91 6.50
N ASN A 361 -10.19 -22.39 7.61
CA ASN A 361 -8.74 -22.57 7.80
C ASN A 361 -7.97 -21.28 7.47
N PRO A 362 -8.17 -20.21 8.24
CA PRO A 362 -7.77 -18.85 7.85
C PRO A 362 -6.24 -18.65 7.79
N ASP A 363 -5.46 -19.54 8.40
CA ASP A 363 -4.00 -19.46 8.41
C ASP A 363 -3.33 -20.22 7.27
N ASP A 364 -4.09 -21.06 6.55
CA ASP A 364 -3.59 -21.81 5.40
C ASP A 364 -3.53 -20.91 4.15
N PHE A 365 -2.47 -21.07 3.36
CA PHE A 365 -2.32 -20.43 2.06
C PHE A 365 -3.03 -21.27 0.99
N VAL A 366 -4.21 -20.85 0.56
CA VAL A 366 -5.10 -21.58 -0.34
C VAL A 366 -5.62 -20.68 -1.46
N PRO A 367 -4.88 -20.47 -2.55
CA PRO A 367 -5.32 -19.61 -3.67
C PRO A 367 -6.66 -20.01 -4.31
N GLU A 368 -7.07 -21.28 -4.19
CA GLU A 368 -8.34 -21.82 -4.67
C GLU A 368 -9.57 -21.25 -3.97
N ARG A 369 -9.40 -20.45 -2.90
CA ARG A 369 -10.49 -19.71 -2.26
C ARG A 369 -11.21 -18.78 -3.23
N TYR A 370 -10.51 -18.31 -4.25
CA TYR A 370 -11.01 -17.31 -5.20
C TYR A 370 -11.55 -17.92 -6.48
N ASP A 371 -11.43 -19.24 -6.67
CA ASP A 371 -12.02 -19.96 -7.78
C ASP A 371 -13.51 -20.23 -7.55
N GLU A 372 -14.25 -20.40 -8.65
CA GLU A 372 -15.64 -20.90 -8.56
C GLU A 372 -15.68 -22.35 -8.03
N PRO A 373 -16.63 -22.70 -7.18
CA PRO A 373 -17.74 -21.88 -6.66
C PRO A 373 -17.42 -21.15 -5.34
N ARG A 374 -16.20 -21.21 -4.82
CA ARG A 374 -15.85 -20.66 -3.49
C ARG A 374 -15.94 -19.15 -3.44
N GLN A 375 -15.16 -18.44 -4.26
CA GLN A 375 -15.16 -16.96 -4.39
C GLN A 375 -15.29 -16.23 -3.04
N GLU A 376 -14.47 -16.63 -2.06
CA GLU A 376 -14.58 -16.20 -0.65
C GLU A 376 -14.39 -14.67 -0.50
N ASP A 377 -13.67 -14.02 -1.41
CA ASP A 377 -13.52 -12.56 -1.46
C ASP A 377 -14.82 -11.82 -1.83
N LEU A 378 -15.81 -12.52 -2.40
CA LEU A 378 -17.09 -11.96 -2.82
C LEU A 378 -18.24 -12.27 -1.85
N LEU A 379 -18.11 -13.31 -1.00
CA LEU A 379 -19.15 -13.73 -0.07
C LEU A 379 -19.45 -12.64 0.96
N ASN A 380 -18.39 -12.04 1.51
CA ASN A 380 -18.52 -10.91 2.41
C ASN A 380 -17.50 -9.83 2.05
N ARG A 381 -17.91 -8.84 1.26
CA ARG A 381 -17.05 -7.76 0.77
C ARG A 381 -16.48 -6.85 1.86
N TRP A 382 -16.92 -7.00 3.11
CA TRP A 382 -16.48 -6.21 4.23
C TRP A 382 -15.44 -6.93 5.10
N THR A 383 -15.10 -8.17 4.76
CA THR A 383 -14.09 -8.96 5.48
C THR A 383 -12.86 -9.22 4.62
N TRP A 384 -12.96 -9.32 3.28
CA TRP A 384 -11.79 -9.28 2.41
C TRP A 384 -11.42 -7.84 2.05
N ILE A 385 -10.62 -7.20 2.90
CA ILE A 385 -10.35 -5.76 2.86
C ILE A 385 -8.87 -5.38 2.78
N PRO A 386 -7.99 -6.10 2.05
CA PRO A 386 -6.56 -5.74 1.97
C PRO A 386 -6.33 -4.40 1.28
N PHE A 387 -7.27 -3.94 0.46
CA PHE A 387 -7.29 -2.62 -0.18
C PHE A 387 -8.26 -1.64 0.50
N GLY A 388 -8.71 -1.93 1.71
CA GLY A 388 -9.84 -1.24 2.31
C GLY A 388 -11.14 -1.45 1.51
N ALA A 389 -12.19 -0.73 1.88
CA ALA A 389 -13.48 -0.79 1.21
C ALA A 389 -14.18 0.58 1.19
N GLY A 390 -15.38 0.66 0.58
CA GLY A 390 -16.21 1.86 0.58
C GLY A 390 -15.56 3.07 -0.08
N ARG A 391 -15.74 4.26 0.52
CA ARG A 391 -15.29 5.54 -0.04
C ARG A 391 -13.77 5.67 -0.11
N HIS A 392 -13.06 5.09 0.85
CA HIS A 392 -11.60 5.15 0.95
C HIS A 392 -10.92 3.87 0.48
N ARG A 393 -11.60 3.08 -0.37
CA ARG A 393 -10.95 1.96 -1.04
C ARG A 393 -9.74 2.44 -1.82
N CYS A 394 -8.66 1.68 -1.76
CA CYS A 394 -7.42 1.99 -2.47
C CYS A 394 -7.66 2.26 -3.96
N VAL A 395 -7.37 3.48 -4.41
CA VAL A 395 -7.51 3.88 -5.81
C VAL A 395 -6.49 3.19 -6.72
N GLY A 396 -5.36 2.74 -6.14
CA GLY A 396 -4.28 2.04 -6.83
C GLY A 396 -4.45 0.53 -6.92
N ALA A 397 -5.53 -0.07 -6.39
CA ALA A 397 -5.67 -1.52 -6.31
C ALA A 397 -5.49 -2.24 -7.66
N ALA A 398 -6.13 -1.72 -8.73
CA ALA A 398 -5.99 -2.27 -10.07
C ALA A 398 -4.56 -2.12 -10.63
N PHE A 399 -3.92 -0.98 -10.36
CA PHE A 399 -2.54 -0.74 -10.77
C PHE A 399 -1.57 -1.67 -10.01
N ALA A 400 -1.68 -1.78 -8.70
CA ALA A 400 -0.84 -2.63 -7.88
C ALA A 400 -0.93 -4.12 -8.29
N THR A 401 -2.15 -4.61 -8.49
CA THR A 401 -2.38 -5.98 -9.00
C THR A 401 -1.73 -6.19 -10.35
N MET A 402 -1.94 -5.26 -11.29
CA MET A 402 -1.33 -5.33 -12.62
C MET A 402 0.20 -5.24 -12.54
N GLN A 403 0.74 -4.33 -11.72
CA GLN A 403 2.18 -4.14 -11.56
C GLN A 403 2.85 -5.42 -11.06
N ILE A 404 2.34 -6.02 -10.02
CA ILE A 404 2.91 -7.25 -9.44
C ILE A 404 2.79 -8.42 -10.43
N LYS A 405 1.64 -8.58 -11.08
CA LYS A 405 1.46 -9.61 -12.11
C LYS A 405 2.43 -9.45 -13.28
N ALA A 406 2.67 -8.20 -13.74
CA ALA A 406 3.63 -7.92 -14.81
C ALA A 406 5.07 -8.23 -14.36
N ILE A 407 5.46 -7.85 -13.14
CA ILE A 407 6.77 -8.16 -12.57
C ILE A 407 7.00 -9.68 -12.54
N PHE A 408 6.05 -10.44 -11.98
CA PHE A 408 6.17 -11.89 -11.88
C PHE A 408 6.09 -12.59 -13.24
N SER A 409 5.31 -12.07 -14.19
CA SER A 409 5.28 -12.58 -15.57
C SER A 409 6.65 -12.51 -16.26
N VAL A 410 7.49 -11.55 -15.89
CA VAL A 410 8.87 -11.47 -16.43
C VAL A 410 9.82 -12.34 -15.61
N LEU A 411 9.82 -12.15 -14.28
CA LEU A 411 10.79 -12.82 -13.40
C LEU A 411 10.68 -14.35 -13.45
N LEU A 412 9.46 -14.89 -13.31
CA LEU A 412 9.23 -16.34 -13.22
C LEU A 412 9.41 -17.07 -14.57
N ARG A 413 9.32 -16.36 -15.70
CA ARG A 413 9.66 -16.94 -16.99
C ARG A 413 11.17 -17.00 -17.24
N GLN A 414 11.93 -16.07 -16.65
CA GLN A 414 13.38 -15.99 -16.87
C GLN A 414 14.19 -16.74 -15.81
N TYR A 415 13.70 -16.76 -14.58
CA TYR A 415 14.46 -17.28 -13.44
C TYR A 415 13.65 -18.26 -12.60
N GLU A 416 14.34 -19.26 -12.08
CA GLU A 416 13.89 -20.09 -10.97
C GLU A 416 14.40 -19.48 -9.67
N PHE A 417 13.58 -19.53 -8.61
CA PHE A 417 13.94 -19.00 -7.30
C PHE A 417 13.92 -20.09 -6.25
N GLU A 418 14.79 -19.95 -5.25
CA GLU A 418 14.80 -20.79 -4.07
C GLU A 418 15.06 -19.97 -2.79
N MET A 419 14.56 -20.43 -1.66
CA MET A 419 14.85 -19.79 -0.38
C MET A 419 16.33 -19.93 -0.03
N ALA A 420 16.98 -18.79 0.34
CA ALA A 420 18.37 -18.77 0.80
C ALA A 420 18.48 -18.89 2.33
N GLN A 421 17.34 -18.89 3.03
CA GLN A 421 17.23 -18.94 4.48
C GLN A 421 16.23 -20.03 4.89
N ALA A 422 16.22 -20.38 6.19
CA ALA A 422 15.21 -21.30 6.72
C ALA A 422 13.80 -20.73 6.50
N PRO A 423 12.82 -21.56 6.07
CA PRO A 423 11.46 -21.09 5.76
C PRO A 423 10.81 -20.26 6.88
N ASP A 424 11.02 -20.64 8.14
CA ASP A 424 10.45 -19.97 9.31
C ASP A 424 11.14 -18.64 9.67
N SER A 425 12.26 -18.30 9.02
CA SER A 425 12.96 -17.03 9.25
C SER A 425 12.31 -15.86 8.51
N TYR A 426 11.53 -16.13 7.47
CA TYR A 426 10.78 -15.08 6.77
C TYR A 426 9.54 -14.72 7.58
N ARG A 427 9.58 -13.56 8.23
CA ARG A 427 8.55 -13.06 9.16
C ARG A 427 8.19 -11.62 8.85
N ASN A 428 7.06 -11.16 9.36
CA ASN A 428 6.68 -9.76 9.29
C ASN A 428 7.58 -8.88 10.17
N ASP A 429 7.93 -7.70 9.66
CA ASP A 429 8.48 -6.59 10.43
C ASP A 429 7.35 -5.60 10.77
N HIS A 430 6.96 -5.57 12.04
CA HIS A 430 5.92 -4.68 12.56
C HIS A 430 6.48 -3.36 13.09
N SER A 431 7.79 -3.11 12.96
CA SER A 431 8.42 -1.86 13.42
C SER A 431 8.06 -0.64 12.58
N LYS A 432 7.35 -0.84 11.45
CA LYS A 432 6.96 0.20 10.50
C LYS A 432 5.45 0.19 10.27
N MET A 433 4.92 1.34 9.87
CA MET A 433 3.50 1.49 9.54
C MET A 433 3.05 0.57 8.40
N VAL A 434 3.88 0.42 7.37
CA VAL A 434 3.66 -0.54 6.27
C VAL A 434 4.43 -1.80 6.59
N VAL A 435 3.72 -2.87 6.90
CA VAL A 435 4.31 -4.16 7.26
C VAL A 435 4.94 -4.80 6.03
N GLN A 436 6.17 -5.24 6.17
CA GLN A 436 6.97 -5.92 5.16
C GLN A 436 7.64 -7.16 5.76
N LEU A 437 8.43 -7.88 4.96
CA LEU A 437 9.34 -8.91 5.49
C LEU A 437 10.38 -8.28 6.42
N ALA A 438 10.74 -9.00 7.48
CA ALA A 438 11.89 -8.68 8.30
C ALA A 438 13.20 -9.00 7.55
N ARG A 439 14.24 -8.19 7.80
CA ARG A 439 15.57 -8.45 7.22
C ARG A 439 16.35 -9.48 8.03
N PRO A 440 17.19 -10.27 7.38
CA PRO A 440 17.39 -10.36 5.93
C PRO A 440 16.28 -11.13 5.23
N ALA A 441 15.97 -10.78 3.96
CA ALA A 441 14.95 -11.44 3.14
C ALA A 441 15.56 -11.95 1.83
N LYS A 442 16.48 -12.91 1.94
CA LYS A 442 17.31 -13.36 0.83
C LYS A 442 16.74 -14.56 0.11
N VAL A 443 16.83 -14.53 -1.22
CA VAL A 443 16.55 -15.68 -2.11
C VAL A 443 17.68 -15.86 -3.11
N ARG A 444 17.84 -17.07 -3.61
CA ARG A 444 18.72 -17.36 -4.74
C ARG A 444 17.88 -17.44 -6.02
N TYR A 445 18.50 -17.04 -7.10
CA TYR A 445 17.92 -17.20 -8.43
C TYR A 445 18.85 -17.96 -9.35
N ARG A 446 18.28 -18.63 -10.34
CA ARG A 446 18.99 -19.28 -11.43
C ARG A 446 18.22 -19.06 -12.73
N LEU A 447 18.95 -18.78 -13.83
CA LEU A 447 18.38 -18.61 -15.17
C LEU A 447 17.69 -19.91 -15.59
N ARG A 448 16.45 -19.83 -16.04
CA ARG A 448 15.71 -20.97 -16.61
C ARG A 448 16.29 -21.32 -17.98
N LYS A 449 16.46 -22.63 -18.26
CA LYS A 449 16.97 -23.17 -19.52
C LYS A 449 15.85 -23.46 -20.50
#